data_042b7e9f98c9fe3b06bdcd7445f3ccf5
#
_entry.id   042b7e9f98c9fe3b06bdcd7445f3ccf5
#
_cell.length_a   1.000
_cell.length_b   1.000
_cell.length_c   1.000
_cell.angle_alpha   90.00
_cell.angle_beta   90.00
_cell.angle_gamma   90.00
#
_symmetry.space_group_name_H-M   'P 1'
#
loop_
_entity.id
_entity.type
_entity.pdbx_description
1 polymer ?
#
loop_
_entity_poly.entity_id
_entity_poly.type
_entity_poly.pdbx_seq_one_letter_code
_entity_poly.pdbx_strand_id
1 'polypeptide(L)'
;MESVAFLQIGQVGGGQDLFIILLWWIPFIFFLFYGQRINAQMTLLEIGGILNQLNRIRLIAWEETLGVLRRKGCDPKVAEDKLKQIVNSFFIYPETLDPVGVFRKIEHLLDVRDDKLLDNVKEMLPHLDETEVRNIENLIEATTALHQLYKTVRHYYLLSKRTNNVYVIVQLQILLPQIVEYANAYYNALQAFKKGVPVGDGIGALVASRLAYELGNHSLNYEEITKDTILRKVKFEGREIYIIKAKGPGGNVGKPGEAVRTLIEDEKKKISLIVMIDAALKLEGEKTGEVAEGIGAAIGGIGVDKYK
;
A
#
# COMPACT_ATOMS: atom_id res chain seq x y z
N MET A 1 -13.21 68.79 -28.96
CA MET A 1 -14.30 68.33 -29.81
C MET A 1 -14.21 66.81 -29.83
N GLU A 2 -14.81 66.20 -28.86
CA GLU A 2 -14.86 64.73 -28.74
C GLU A 2 -16.18 64.26 -29.28
N SER A 3 -16.12 63.47 -30.35
CA SER A 3 -17.31 62.82 -30.95
C SER A 3 -17.59 61.53 -30.22
N VAL A 4 -18.64 61.57 -29.42
CA VAL A 4 -19.21 60.37 -28.77
C VAL A 4 -19.89 59.55 -29.87
N ALA A 5 -19.37 58.36 -30.15
CA ALA A 5 -20.01 57.40 -31.01
C ALA A 5 -21.17 56.72 -30.27
N PHE A 6 -22.39 57.11 -30.59
CA PHE A 6 -23.60 56.40 -30.12
C PHE A 6 -23.63 55.02 -30.85
N LEU A 7 -23.57 53.97 -30.10
CA LEU A 7 -23.93 52.63 -30.55
C LEU A 7 -25.44 52.63 -30.83
N GLN A 8 -25.82 52.70 -32.11
CA GLN A 8 -27.18 52.42 -32.55
C GLN A 8 -27.48 50.92 -32.28
N ILE A 9 -28.26 50.66 -31.25
CA ILE A 9 -28.92 49.39 -31.10
C ILE A 9 -29.98 49.31 -32.22
N GLY A 10 -29.65 48.56 -33.29
CA GLY A 10 -30.57 48.35 -34.40
C GLY A 10 -31.89 47.76 -33.91
N GLN A 11 -32.99 48.26 -34.45
CA GLN A 11 -34.34 47.75 -34.27
C GLN A 11 -34.36 46.25 -34.52
N VAL A 12 -34.70 45.46 -33.53
CA VAL A 12 -34.96 44.01 -33.63
C VAL A 12 -36.18 43.84 -34.54
N GLY A 13 -35.98 43.58 -35.81
CA GLY A 13 -37.00 43.27 -36.80
C GLY A 13 -37.63 41.91 -36.46
N GLY A 14 -38.93 41.84 -36.67
CA GLY A 14 -39.84 40.85 -36.14
C GLY A 14 -39.47 39.39 -36.36
N GLY A 15 -39.95 38.55 -35.49
CA GLY A 15 -40.12 37.07 -35.51
C GLY A 15 -38.98 36.19 -35.94
N GLN A 16 -38.28 36.55 -37.02
CA GLN A 16 -37.14 35.77 -37.53
C GLN A 16 -35.87 35.91 -36.70
N ASP A 17 -35.62 37.11 -36.15
CA ASP A 17 -34.44 37.35 -35.30
C ASP A 17 -34.61 36.66 -33.94
N LEU A 18 -35.84 36.64 -33.40
CA LEU A 18 -36.16 35.88 -32.18
C LEU A 18 -35.98 34.38 -32.37
N PHE A 19 -36.34 33.85 -33.54
CA PHE A 19 -36.12 32.43 -33.87
C PHE A 19 -34.65 32.08 -33.95
N ILE A 20 -33.81 32.92 -34.57
CA ILE A 20 -32.37 32.77 -34.68
C ILE A 20 -31.73 32.81 -33.25
N ILE A 21 -32.16 33.78 -32.41
CA ILE A 21 -31.66 33.88 -31.03
C ILE A 21 -32.07 32.64 -30.24
N LEU A 22 -33.30 32.14 -30.34
CA LEU A 22 -33.74 30.91 -29.71
C LEU A 22 -32.92 29.69 -30.20
N LEU A 23 -32.61 29.63 -31.49
CA LEU A 23 -31.82 28.54 -32.07
C LEU A 23 -30.39 28.50 -31.51
N TRP A 24 -29.78 29.66 -31.22
CA TRP A 24 -28.50 29.79 -30.56
C TRP A 24 -28.52 29.36 -29.08
N TRP A 25 -29.68 29.50 -28.40
CA TRP A 25 -29.85 29.08 -27.01
C TRP A 25 -30.06 27.56 -26.84
N ILE A 26 -30.54 26.87 -27.87
CA ILE A 26 -30.81 25.43 -27.82
C ILE A 26 -29.55 24.62 -27.42
N PRO A 27 -28.37 24.80 -28.06
CA PRO A 27 -27.16 24.08 -27.66
C PRO A 27 -26.76 24.42 -26.24
N PHE A 28 -26.89 25.67 -25.80
CA PHE A 28 -26.56 26.10 -24.46
C PHE A 28 -27.50 25.45 -23.40
N ILE A 29 -28.82 25.49 -23.66
CA ILE A 29 -29.79 24.83 -22.79
C ILE A 29 -29.60 23.33 -22.76
N PHE A 30 -29.33 22.71 -23.89
CA PHE A 30 -29.00 21.29 -23.98
C PHE A 30 -27.74 20.96 -23.14
N PHE A 31 -26.68 21.73 -23.28
CA PHE A 31 -25.44 21.54 -22.50
C PHE A 31 -25.70 21.78 -21.00
N LEU A 32 -26.52 22.74 -20.62
CA LEU A 32 -26.86 23.00 -19.23
C LEU A 32 -27.60 21.83 -18.57
N PHE A 33 -28.53 21.17 -19.28
CA PHE A 33 -29.30 20.05 -18.75
C PHE A 33 -28.64 18.70 -18.90
N TYR A 34 -27.89 18.50 -19.98
CA TYR A 34 -27.28 17.20 -20.31
C TYR A 34 -25.77 17.16 -20.15
N GLY A 35 -25.07 18.30 -20.05
CA GLY A 35 -23.62 18.37 -19.98
C GLY A 35 -23.03 17.56 -18.84
N GLN A 36 -23.66 17.59 -17.66
CA GLN A 36 -23.20 16.77 -16.52
C GLN A 36 -23.34 15.27 -16.79
N ARG A 37 -24.41 14.84 -17.45
CA ARG A 37 -24.62 13.43 -17.79
C ARG A 37 -23.65 12.96 -18.86
N ILE A 38 -23.40 13.79 -19.86
CA ILE A 38 -22.43 13.50 -20.93
C ILE A 38 -21.03 13.39 -20.35
N ASN A 39 -20.63 14.35 -19.51
CA ASN A 39 -19.34 14.33 -18.83
C ASN A 39 -19.19 13.08 -17.95
N ALA A 40 -20.19 12.74 -17.15
CA ALA A 40 -20.19 11.54 -16.33
C ALA A 40 -20.05 10.25 -17.16
N GLN A 41 -20.69 10.16 -18.33
CA GLN A 41 -20.56 9.02 -19.22
C GLN A 41 -19.15 8.95 -19.84
N MET A 42 -18.57 10.07 -20.24
CA MET A 42 -17.19 10.13 -20.75
C MET A 42 -16.18 9.68 -19.67
N THR A 43 -16.34 10.18 -18.45
CA THR A 43 -15.54 9.79 -17.30
C THR A 43 -15.66 8.27 -17.01
N LEU A 44 -16.86 7.72 -17.08
CA LEU A 44 -17.07 6.27 -16.92
C LEU A 44 -16.37 5.44 -18.00
N LEU A 45 -16.29 5.93 -19.23
CA LEU A 45 -15.54 5.25 -20.30
C LEU A 45 -14.04 5.28 -20.02
N GLU A 46 -13.50 6.40 -19.55
CA GLU A 46 -12.11 6.54 -19.11
C GLU A 46 -11.78 5.57 -17.97
N ILE A 47 -12.61 5.57 -16.92
CA ILE A 47 -12.49 4.65 -15.77
C ILE A 47 -12.52 3.20 -16.25
N GLY A 48 -13.39 2.87 -17.21
CA GLY A 48 -13.47 1.55 -17.82
C GLY A 48 -12.17 1.14 -18.51
N GLY A 49 -11.51 2.07 -19.19
CA GLY A 49 -10.18 1.87 -19.80
C GLY A 49 -9.11 1.52 -18.76
N ILE A 50 -9.05 2.29 -17.67
CA ILE A 50 -8.12 2.05 -16.56
C ILE A 50 -8.43 0.73 -15.85
N LEU A 51 -9.71 0.41 -15.65
CA LEU A 51 -10.11 -0.88 -15.08
C LEU A 51 -9.62 -2.06 -15.92
N ASN A 52 -9.64 -1.95 -17.24
CA ASN A 52 -9.08 -2.96 -18.15
C ASN A 52 -7.55 -3.06 -18.04
N GLN A 53 -6.86 -1.94 -17.82
CA GLN A 53 -5.42 -1.94 -17.54
C GLN A 53 -5.11 -2.66 -16.23
N LEU A 54 -5.79 -2.33 -15.14
CA LEU A 54 -5.66 -3.00 -13.84
C LEU A 54 -5.95 -4.50 -13.94
N ASN A 55 -6.96 -4.88 -14.72
CA ASN A 55 -7.28 -6.29 -14.94
C ASN A 55 -6.15 -7.04 -15.66
N ARG A 56 -5.50 -6.42 -16.65
CA ARG A 56 -4.34 -7.03 -17.32
C ARG A 56 -3.18 -7.22 -16.36
N ILE A 57 -2.81 -6.19 -15.58
CA ILE A 57 -1.72 -6.27 -14.59
C ILE A 57 -2.02 -7.40 -13.59
N ARG A 58 -3.24 -7.47 -13.07
CA ARG A 58 -3.69 -8.52 -12.17
C ARG A 58 -3.57 -9.93 -12.77
N LEU A 59 -3.99 -10.11 -14.03
CA LEU A 59 -3.92 -11.41 -14.71
C LEU A 59 -2.47 -11.84 -14.96
N ILE A 60 -1.62 -10.92 -15.38
CA ILE A 60 -0.19 -11.19 -15.56
C ILE A 60 0.43 -11.59 -14.22
N ALA A 61 0.18 -10.83 -13.15
CA ALA A 61 0.68 -11.15 -11.81
C ALA A 61 0.22 -12.54 -11.33
N TRP A 62 -1.03 -12.89 -11.57
CA TRP A 62 -1.59 -14.20 -11.27
C TRP A 62 -0.84 -15.33 -11.98
N GLU A 63 -0.69 -15.23 -13.31
CA GLU A 63 0.00 -16.26 -14.10
C GLU A 63 1.49 -16.36 -13.76
N GLU A 64 2.14 -15.24 -13.50
CA GLU A 64 3.54 -15.24 -13.09
C GLU A 64 3.74 -15.90 -11.73
N THR A 65 2.84 -15.64 -10.77
CA THR A 65 2.89 -16.27 -9.44
C THR A 65 2.66 -17.77 -9.54
N LEU A 66 1.65 -18.21 -10.29
CA LEU A 66 1.45 -19.65 -10.57
C LEU A 66 2.67 -20.26 -11.25
N GLY A 67 3.26 -19.55 -12.21
CA GLY A 67 4.48 -20.00 -12.88
C GLY A 67 5.67 -20.18 -11.92
N VAL A 68 5.81 -19.31 -10.91
CA VAL A 68 6.85 -19.45 -9.87
C VAL A 68 6.55 -20.66 -8.98
N LEU A 69 5.34 -20.79 -8.47
CA LEU A 69 4.94 -21.93 -7.62
C LEU A 69 5.19 -23.26 -8.32
N ARG A 70 4.81 -23.38 -9.59
CA ARG A 70 5.03 -24.59 -10.42
C ARG A 70 6.52 -24.89 -10.61
N ARG A 71 7.34 -23.88 -10.92
CA ARG A 71 8.80 -24.06 -11.05
C ARG A 71 9.47 -24.49 -9.76
N LYS A 72 8.92 -24.10 -8.62
CA LYS A 72 9.37 -24.51 -7.29
C LYS A 72 8.86 -25.88 -6.87
N GLY A 73 8.13 -26.60 -7.73
CA GLY A 73 7.69 -27.97 -7.51
C GLY A 73 6.28 -28.13 -6.90
N CYS A 74 5.50 -27.06 -6.82
CA CYS A 74 4.10 -27.17 -6.38
C CYS A 74 3.26 -27.82 -7.48
N ASP A 75 2.36 -28.73 -7.08
CA ASP A 75 1.37 -29.29 -8.00
C ASP A 75 0.51 -28.16 -8.61
N PRO A 76 0.32 -28.14 -9.94
CA PRO A 76 -0.39 -27.05 -10.61
C PRO A 76 -1.81 -26.80 -10.10
N LYS A 77 -2.54 -27.87 -9.74
CA LYS A 77 -3.90 -27.76 -9.24
C LYS A 77 -3.93 -27.23 -7.81
N VAL A 78 -3.04 -27.72 -6.96
CA VAL A 78 -2.88 -27.24 -5.58
C VAL A 78 -2.49 -25.77 -5.57
N ALA A 79 -1.53 -25.37 -6.42
CA ALA A 79 -1.09 -23.97 -6.54
C ALA A 79 -2.26 -23.05 -6.92
N GLU A 80 -3.08 -23.44 -7.91
CA GLU A 80 -4.22 -22.65 -8.37
C GLU A 80 -5.30 -22.54 -7.29
N ASP A 81 -5.70 -23.67 -6.67
CA ASP A 81 -6.75 -23.71 -5.65
C ASP A 81 -6.34 -22.90 -4.40
N LYS A 82 -5.11 -23.08 -3.91
CA LYS A 82 -4.59 -22.35 -2.75
C LYS A 82 -4.44 -20.84 -3.04
N LEU A 83 -3.85 -20.47 -4.19
CA LEU A 83 -3.72 -19.06 -4.57
C LEU A 83 -5.09 -18.41 -4.70
N LYS A 84 -6.08 -19.09 -5.30
CA LYS A 84 -7.46 -18.61 -5.39
C LYS A 84 -8.11 -18.42 -4.03
N GLN A 85 -7.87 -19.32 -3.09
CA GLN A 85 -8.35 -19.21 -1.72
C GLN A 85 -7.73 -17.99 -1.01
N ILE A 86 -6.41 -17.84 -1.09
CA ILE A 86 -5.67 -16.75 -0.43
C ILE A 86 -6.13 -15.39 -0.97
N VAL A 87 -6.12 -15.20 -2.29
CA VAL A 87 -6.47 -13.94 -2.95
C VAL A 87 -7.93 -13.51 -2.72
N ASN A 88 -8.83 -14.46 -2.46
CA ASN A 88 -10.23 -14.19 -2.15
C ASN A 88 -10.51 -14.15 -0.65
N SER A 89 -9.53 -14.40 0.20
CA SER A 89 -9.70 -14.21 1.64
C SER A 89 -9.97 -12.74 1.96
N PHE A 90 -10.75 -12.50 2.98
CA PHE A 90 -11.04 -11.14 3.45
C PHE A 90 -10.83 -11.06 4.96
N PHE A 91 -10.49 -9.88 5.41
CA PHE A 91 -10.25 -9.59 6.80
C PHE A 91 -11.49 -8.94 7.41
N ILE A 92 -11.94 -9.48 8.54
CA ILE A 92 -13.07 -8.92 9.29
C ILE A 92 -12.51 -8.12 10.45
N TYR A 93 -12.62 -6.79 10.38
CA TYR A 93 -12.20 -5.93 11.47
C TYR A 93 -13.13 -6.10 12.67
N PRO A 94 -12.58 -6.11 13.91
CA PRO A 94 -13.40 -6.15 15.11
C PRO A 94 -14.21 -4.85 15.25
N GLU A 95 -15.41 -4.94 15.78
CA GLU A 95 -16.22 -3.74 16.10
C GLU A 95 -15.53 -2.91 17.17
N THR A 96 -15.58 -1.58 17.02
CA THR A 96 -14.84 -0.61 17.84
C THR A 96 -15.58 -0.17 19.10
N LEU A 97 -16.30 -1.07 19.75
CA LEU A 97 -16.99 -0.78 21.04
C LEU A 97 -16.00 -0.60 22.21
N ASP A 98 -14.77 -1.12 22.06
CA ASP A 98 -13.70 -0.99 23.04
C ASP A 98 -12.45 -0.42 22.37
N PRO A 99 -12.22 0.91 22.44
CA PRO A 99 -11.09 1.56 21.78
C PRO A 99 -9.71 1.05 22.26
N VAL A 100 -9.60 0.65 23.54
CA VAL A 100 -8.33 0.17 24.10
C VAL A 100 -8.05 -1.28 23.73
N GLY A 101 -9.08 -2.13 23.77
CA GLY A 101 -8.95 -3.55 23.43
C GLY A 101 -8.87 -3.83 21.93
N VAL A 102 -9.31 -2.91 21.09
CA VAL A 102 -9.34 -3.11 19.62
C VAL A 102 -7.94 -3.29 19.04
N PHE A 103 -6.92 -2.60 19.55
CA PHE A 103 -5.55 -2.72 19.07
C PHE A 103 -5.00 -4.13 19.24
N ARG A 104 -5.18 -4.74 20.42
CA ARG A 104 -4.73 -6.12 20.66
C ARG A 104 -5.46 -7.13 19.78
N LYS A 105 -6.76 -6.91 19.53
CA LYS A 105 -7.55 -7.76 18.64
C LYS A 105 -7.09 -7.66 17.20
N ILE A 106 -6.81 -6.44 16.72
CA ILE A 106 -6.27 -6.22 15.37
C ILE A 106 -4.90 -6.88 15.23
N GLU A 107 -3.99 -6.67 16.19
CA GLU A 107 -2.67 -7.31 16.19
C GLU A 107 -2.79 -8.83 16.10
N HIS A 108 -3.58 -9.44 16.97
CA HIS A 108 -3.79 -10.89 16.95
C HIS A 108 -4.33 -11.39 15.60
N LEU A 109 -5.29 -10.67 15.01
CA LEU A 109 -5.85 -11.06 13.71
C LEU A 109 -4.83 -10.94 12.58
N LEU A 110 -3.95 -9.95 12.65
CA LEU A 110 -2.87 -9.77 11.67
C LEU A 110 -1.83 -10.87 11.82
N ASP A 111 -1.42 -11.18 13.04
CA ASP A 111 -0.50 -12.31 13.32
C ASP A 111 -1.07 -13.63 12.81
N VAL A 112 -2.36 -13.90 13.07
CA VAL A 112 -3.04 -15.12 12.58
C VAL A 112 -3.10 -15.15 11.04
N ARG A 113 -3.31 -13.99 10.39
CA ARG A 113 -3.32 -13.91 8.93
C ARG A 113 -1.96 -14.26 8.35
N ASP A 114 -0.91 -13.66 8.92
CA ASP A 114 0.46 -13.82 8.44
C ASP A 114 0.97 -15.25 8.70
N ASP A 115 0.70 -15.80 9.89
CA ASP A 115 1.01 -17.21 10.19
C ASP A 115 0.29 -18.16 9.24
N LYS A 116 -1.00 -17.93 8.96
CA LYS A 116 -1.77 -18.73 8.01
C LYS A 116 -1.23 -18.66 6.59
N LEU A 117 -0.76 -17.49 6.14
CA LEU A 117 -0.14 -17.35 4.83
C LEU A 117 1.17 -18.13 4.78
N LEU A 118 2.00 -17.98 5.79
CA LEU A 118 3.26 -18.72 5.93
C LEU A 118 3.03 -20.24 5.92
N ASP A 119 2.06 -20.72 6.69
CA ASP A 119 1.70 -22.14 6.75
C ASP A 119 1.21 -22.66 5.39
N ASN A 120 0.38 -21.89 4.68
CA ASN A 120 -0.07 -22.26 3.33
C ASN A 120 1.13 -22.39 2.36
N VAL A 121 2.13 -21.49 2.44
CA VAL A 121 3.33 -21.57 1.59
C VAL A 121 4.15 -22.80 1.94
N LYS A 122 4.38 -23.08 3.22
CA LYS A 122 5.10 -24.27 3.70
C LYS A 122 4.41 -25.56 3.33
N GLU A 123 3.07 -25.59 3.39
CA GLU A 123 2.28 -26.75 2.97
C GLU A 123 2.40 -27.01 1.45
N MET A 124 2.38 -25.94 0.64
CA MET A 124 2.55 -26.05 -0.81
C MET A 124 3.98 -26.45 -1.23
N LEU A 125 4.98 -26.01 -0.47
CA LEU A 125 6.40 -26.10 -0.83
C LEU A 125 7.27 -26.42 0.40
N PRO A 126 7.14 -27.64 0.97
CA PRO A 126 7.78 -28.00 2.24
C PRO A 126 9.30 -28.16 2.16
N HIS A 127 9.86 -28.16 0.98
CA HIS A 127 11.30 -28.34 0.74
C HIS A 127 12.08 -27.02 0.62
N LEU A 128 11.39 -25.86 0.64
CA LEU A 128 12.02 -24.56 0.54
C LEU A 128 12.67 -24.13 1.86
N ASP A 129 13.77 -23.41 1.76
CA ASP A 129 14.36 -22.72 2.90
C ASP A 129 13.52 -21.51 3.35
N GLU A 130 13.85 -20.95 4.52
CA GLU A 130 13.11 -19.84 5.11
C GLU A 130 13.11 -18.59 4.21
N THR A 131 14.23 -18.31 3.52
CA THR A 131 14.35 -17.16 2.61
C THR A 131 13.47 -17.33 1.38
N GLU A 132 13.45 -18.51 0.81
CA GLU A 132 12.58 -18.83 -0.34
C GLU A 132 11.10 -18.79 0.03
N VAL A 133 10.74 -19.33 1.21
CA VAL A 133 9.37 -19.28 1.74
C VAL A 133 8.90 -17.84 1.88
N ARG A 134 9.70 -16.96 2.49
CA ARG A 134 9.39 -15.53 2.63
C ARG A 134 9.29 -14.80 1.29
N ASN A 135 10.12 -15.15 0.31
CA ASN A 135 10.00 -14.58 -1.04
C ASN A 135 8.69 -14.99 -1.73
N ILE A 136 8.26 -16.25 -1.57
CA ILE A 136 6.98 -16.72 -2.09
C ILE A 136 5.80 -16.06 -1.37
N GLU A 137 5.88 -15.89 -0.07
CA GLU A 137 4.88 -15.16 0.73
C GLU A 137 4.71 -13.74 0.18
N ASN A 138 5.78 -12.96 0.05
CA ASN A 138 5.75 -11.61 -0.51
C ASN A 138 5.20 -11.57 -1.95
N LEU A 139 5.53 -12.57 -2.77
CA LEU A 139 5.02 -12.71 -4.14
C LEU A 139 3.50 -12.89 -4.15
N ILE A 140 2.97 -13.73 -3.27
CA ILE A 140 1.53 -13.97 -3.11
C ILE A 140 0.84 -12.73 -2.56
N GLU A 141 1.44 -12.02 -1.61
CA GLU A 141 0.89 -10.76 -1.08
C GLU A 141 0.80 -9.67 -2.15
N ALA A 142 1.83 -9.47 -2.97
CA ALA A 142 1.79 -8.53 -4.09
C ALA A 142 0.68 -8.88 -5.09
N THR A 143 0.51 -10.17 -5.40
CA THR A 143 -0.58 -10.67 -6.25
C THR A 143 -1.94 -10.41 -5.63
N THR A 144 -2.07 -10.65 -4.33
CA THR A 144 -3.31 -10.40 -3.57
C THR A 144 -3.65 -8.90 -3.55
N ALA A 145 -2.67 -8.03 -3.33
CA ALA A 145 -2.86 -6.59 -3.37
C ALA A 145 -3.38 -6.11 -4.73
N LEU A 146 -2.78 -6.56 -5.83
CA LEU A 146 -3.24 -6.27 -7.20
C LEU A 146 -4.68 -6.75 -7.45
N HIS A 147 -5.02 -7.93 -6.93
CA HIS A 147 -6.37 -8.46 -7.05
C HIS A 147 -7.38 -7.62 -6.27
N GLN A 148 -7.04 -7.19 -5.06
CA GLN A 148 -7.92 -6.35 -4.23
C GLN A 148 -8.10 -4.95 -4.83
N LEU A 149 -7.04 -4.32 -5.35
CA LEU A 149 -7.14 -3.05 -6.08
C LEU A 149 -8.13 -3.15 -7.24
N TYR A 150 -7.97 -4.15 -8.10
CA TYR A 150 -8.91 -4.38 -9.21
C TYR A 150 -10.34 -4.59 -8.73
N LYS A 151 -10.57 -5.44 -7.70
CA LYS A 151 -11.92 -5.70 -7.16
C LYS A 151 -12.57 -4.44 -6.62
N THR A 152 -11.81 -3.61 -5.90
CA THR A 152 -12.29 -2.36 -5.31
C THR A 152 -12.70 -1.36 -6.40
N VAL A 153 -11.82 -1.11 -7.38
CA VAL A 153 -12.14 -0.21 -8.50
C VAL A 153 -13.33 -0.72 -9.30
N ARG A 154 -13.36 -2.03 -9.59
CA ARG A 154 -14.49 -2.65 -10.30
C ARG A 154 -15.81 -2.49 -9.54
N HIS A 155 -15.79 -2.65 -8.21
CA HIS A 155 -16.98 -2.47 -7.38
C HIS A 155 -17.55 -1.05 -7.54
N TYR A 156 -16.72 -0.03 -7.33
CA TYR A 156 -17.16 1.38 -7.43
C TYR A 156 -17.53 1.77 -8.86
N TYR A 157 -16.84 1.26 -9.86
CA TYR A 157 -17.22 1.43 -11.28
C TYR A 157 -18.61 0.88 -11.58
N LEU A 158 -18.90 -0.35 -11.17
CA LEU A 158 -20.22 -0.97 -11.38
C LEU A 158 -21.31 -0.28 -10.56
N LEU A 159 -21.01 0.13 -9.33
CA LEU A 159 -21.91 0.92 -8.48
C LEU A 159 -22.26 2.24 -9.17
N SER A 160 -21.24 2.98 -9.62
CA SER A 160 -21.41 4.26 -10.34
C SER A 160 -22.25 4.11 -11.60
N LYS A 161 -21.97 3.06 -12.39
CA LYS A 161 -22.72 2.77 -13.61
C LYS A 161 -24.18 2.44 -13.33
N ARG A 162 -24.48 1.74 -12.23
CA ARG A 162 -25.85 1.35 -11.86
C ARG A 162 -26.64 2.51 -11.27
N THR A 163 -25.99 3.34 -10.45
CA THR A 163 -26.67 4.43 -9.71
C THR A 163 -26.65 5.76 -10.45
N ASN A 164 -25.83 5.91 -11.50
CA ASN A 164 -25.52 7.19 -12.16
C ASN A 164 -25.10 8.29 -11.17
N ASN A 165 -24.47 7.89 -10.05
CA ASN A 165 -24.06 8.83 -9.02
C ASN A 165 -22.77 9.56 -9.45
N VAL A 166 -22.94 10.81 -9.88
CA VAL A 166 -21.84 11.67 -10.35
C VAL A 166 -20.76 11.86 -9.27
N TYR A 167 -21.16 11.96 -8.01
CA TYR A 167 -20.21 12.12 -6.90
C TYR A 167 -19.24 10.92 -6.80
N VAL A 168 -19.74 9.69 -6.86
CA VAL A 168 -18.89 8.48 -6.82
C VAL A 168 -18.00 8.41 -8.07
N ILE A 169 -18.49 8.83 -9.24
CA ILE A 169 -17.71 8.88 -10.49
C ILE A 169 -16.52 9.82 -10.33
N VAL A 170 -16.76 11.05 -9.84
CA VAL A 170 -15.71 12.06 -9.64
C VAL A 170 -14.71 11.62 -8.58
N GLN A 171 -15.16 11.07 -7.46
CA GLN A 171 -14.28 10.53 -6.42
C GLN A 171 -13.37 9.44 -6.97
N LEU A 172 -13.93 8.52 -7.74
CA LEU A 172 -13.15 7.46 -8.37
C LEU A 172 -12.12 8.03 -9.37
N GLN A 173 -12.52 8.99 -10.22
CA GLN A 173 -11.62 9.65 -11.17
C GLN A 173 -10.42 10.31 -10.49
N ILE A 174 -10.63 11.00 -9.36
CA ILE A 174 -9.58 11.66 -8.59
C ILE A 174 -8.57 10.64 -8.03
N LEU A 175 -9.04 9.48 -7.58
CA LEU A 175 -8.19 8.45 -6.96
C LEU A 175 -7.47 7.55 -7.98
N LEU A 176 -7.97 7.47 -9.21
CA LEU A 176 -7.44 6.53 -10.21
C LEU A 176 -5.95 6.68 -10.54
N PRO A 177 -5.38 7.89 -10.71
CA PRO A 177 -3.95 8.04 -10.99
C PRO A 177 -3.09 7.38 -9.89
N GLN A 178 -3.43 7.64 -8.62
CA GLN A 178 -2.73 7.05 -7.48
C GLN A 178 -2.91 5.52 -7.41
N ILE A 179 -4.10 5.01 -7.73
CA ILE A 179 -4.38 3.56 -7.77
C ILE A 179 -3.55 2.88 -8.86
N VAL A 180 -3.40 3.51 -10.03
CA VAL A 180 -2.55 2.99 -11.12
C VAL A 180 -1.07 2.98 -10.71
N GLU A 181 -0.61 4.02 -10.02
CA GLU A 181 0.73 4.07 -9.47
C GLU A 181 0.98 2.94 -8.47
N TYR A 182 0.07 2.72 -7.52
CA TYR A 182 0.13 1.58 -6.60
C TYR A 182 0.14 0.24 -7.32
N ALA A 183 -0.70 0.06 -8.34
CA ALA A 183 -0.72 -1.18 -9.12
C ALA A 183 0.62 -1.44 -9.82
N ASN A 184 1.23 -0.40 -10.40
CA ASN A 184 2.55 -0.51 -11.02
C ASN A 184 3.64 -0.80 -9.98
N ALA A 185 3.59 -0.16 -8.80
CA ALA A 185 4.51 -0.42 -7.71
C ALA A 185 4.43 -1.87 -7.21
N TYR A 186 3.23 -2.40 -6.98
CA TYR A 186 3.04 -3.81 -6.61
C TYR A 186 3.51 -4.77 -7.70
N TYR A 187 3.26 -4.46 -8.96
CA TYR A 187 3.75 -5.29 -10.07
C TYR A 187 5.28 -5.29 -10.15
N ASN A 188 5.93 -4.14 -9.96
CA ASN A 188 7.38 -4.04 -9.93
C ASN A 188 7.98 -4.78 -8.72
N ALA A 189 7.34 -4.67 -7.55
CA ALA A 189 7.71 -5.43 -6.37
C ALA A 189 7.61 -6.94 -6.61
N LEU A 190 6.53 -7.40 -7.24
CA LEU A 190 6.36 -8.79 -7.65
C LEU A 190 7.52 -9.27 -8.55
N GLN A 191 7.99 -8.45 -9.50
CA GLN A 191 9.14 -8.80 -10.34
C GLN A 191 10.45 -8.92 -9.52
N ALA A 192 10.61 -8.11 -8.49
CA ALA A 192 11.75 -8.19 -7.58
C ALA A 192 11.69 -9.45 -6.70
N PHE A 193 10.55 -9.74 -6.08
CA PHE A 193 10.34 -10.94 -5.26
C PHE A 193 10.54 -12.23 -6.07
N LYS A 194 10.11 -12.25 -7.31
CA LYS A 194 10.36 -13.35 -8.27
C LYS A 194 11.84 -13.68 -8.45
N LYS A 195 12.70 -12.67 -8.30
CA LYS A 195 14.16 -12.79 -8.39
C LYS A 195 14.84 -12.98 -7.02
N GLY A 196 14.07 -13.04 -5.94
CA GLY A 196 14.58 -13.07 -4.57
C GLY A 196 15.21 -11.75 -4.11
N VAL A 197 14.86 -10.62 -4.76
CA VAL A 197 15.34 -9.30 -4.38
C VAL A 197 14.37 -8.71 -3.36
N PRO A 198 14.84 -8.30 -2.17
CA PRO A 198 13.99 -7.65 -1.18
C PRO A 198 13.53 -6.28 -1.68
N VAL A 199 12.28 -5.93 -1.37
CA VAL A 199 11.68 -4.64 -1.68
C VAL A 199 11.11 -4.06 -0.40
N GLY A 200 11.23 -2.76 -0.25
CA GLY A 200 10.70 -2.01 0.87
C GLY A 200 11.78 -1.27 1.64
N ASP A 201 11.41 -0.83 2.82
CA ASP A 201 12.23 -0.05 3.70
C ASP A 201 13.19 -0.93 4.50
N GLY A 202 14.42 -1.03 4.04
CA GLY A 202 15.47 -1.77 4.72
C GLY A 202 16.51 -0.89 5.42
N ILE A 203 16.40 0.45 5.35
CA ILE A 203 17.46 1.35 5.83
C ILE A 203 17.67 1.24 7.34
N GLY A 204 16.60 1.18 8.13
CA GLY A 204 16.68 1.04 9.58
C GLY A 204 17.41 -0.25 9.98
N ALA A 205 16.99 -1.38 9.40
CA ALA A 205 17.64 -2.68 9.65
C ALA A 205 19.09 -2.74 9.17
N LEU A 206 19.40 -2.07 8.04
CA LEU A 206 20.76 -1.99 7.50
C LEU A 206 21.68 -1.20 8.42
N VAL A 207 21.24 -0.01 8.88
CA VAL A 207 22.02 0.84 9.80
C VAL A 207 22.22 0.12 11.14
N ALA A 208 21.19 -0.48 11.70
CA ALA A 208 21.28 -1.26 12.93
C ALA A 208 22.26 -2.45 12.78
N SER A 209 22.21 -3.16 11.65
CA SER A 209 23.15 -4.27 11.38
C SER A 209 24.59 -3.79 11.24
N ARG A 210 24.79 -2.66 10.55
CA ARG A 210 26.11 -2.08 10.37
C ARG A 210 26.72 -1.64 11.71
N LEU A 211 25.93 -0.94 12.51
CA LEU A 211 26.32 -0.52 13.85
C LEU A 211 26.66 -1.72 14.74
N ALA A 212 25.81 -2.74 14.73
CA ALA A 212 26.04 -3.97 15.48
C ALA A 212 27.33 -4.70 15.04
N TYR A 213 27.62 -4.72 13.76
CA TYR A 213 28.83 -5.34 13.21
C TYR A 213 30.09 -4.58 13.65
N GLU A 214 30.10 -3.27 13.54
CA GLU A 214 31.27 -2.44 13.89
C GLU A 214 31.54 -2.41 15.40
N LEU A 215 30.50 -2.20 16.21
CA LEU A 215 30.65 -2.19 17.67
C LEU A 215 30.85 -3.57 18.29
N GLY A 216 30.49 -4.61 17.59
CA GLY A 216 30.55 -5.99 18.06
C GLY A 216 31.75 -6.80 17.59
N ASN A 217 32.91 -6.17 17.29
CA ASN A 217 34.11 -6.82 16.84
C ASN A 217 33.91 -7.72 15.60
N HIS A 218 33.16 -7.22 14.63
CA HIS A 218 32.86 -7.89 13.36
C HIS A 218 32.12 -9.24 13.48
N SER A 219 31.49 -9.49 14.60
CA SER A 219 30.63 -10.65 14.84
C SER A 219 29.15 -10.26 14.67
N LEU A 220 28.27 -11.18 14.33
CA LEU A 220 26.84 -10.98 14.16
C LEU A 220 26.03 -11.93 15.06
N ASN A 221 26.40 -11.99 16.34
CA ASN A 221 25.65 -12.78 17.30
C ASN A 221 24.43 -12.00 17.78
N TYR A 222 23.25 -12.48 17.43
CA TYR A 222 21.97 -11.94 17.84
C TYR A 222 21.18 -12.98 18.63
N GLU A 223 20.34 -12.52 19.53
CA GLU A 223 19.32 -13.32 20.21
C GLU A 223 17.91 -12.86 19.77
N GLU A 224 16.97 -13.77 19.67
CA GLU A 224 15.59 -13.42 19.35
C GLU A 224 14.89 -13.02 20.64
N ILE A 225 14.46 -11.76 20.73
CA ILE A 225 13.81 -11.19 21.91
C ILE A 225 12.28 -11.24 21.83
N THR A 226 11.73 -11.07 20.65
CA THR A 226 10.30 -11.22 20.33
C THR A 226 10.16 -11.84 18.95
N LYS A 227 8.94 -12.22 18.56
CA LYS A 227 8.68 -12.86 17.25
C LYS A 227 9.30 -12.02 16.12
N ASP A 228 10.14 -12.65 15.29
CA ASP A 228 10.82 -12.07 14.12
C ASP A 228 11.65 -10.81 14.44
N THR A 229 12.07 -10.63 15.70
CA THR A 229 12.85 -9.46 16.16
C THR A 229 14.07 -9.92 16.95
N ILE A 230 15.23 -9.43 16.54
CA ILE A 230 16.51 -9.81 17.13
C ILE A 230 17.17 -8.64 17.84
N LEU A 231 17.85 -8.97 18.91
CA LEU A 231 18.58 -8.07 19.78
C LEU A 231 20.06 -8.39 19.78
N ARG A 232 20.88 -7.36 19.82
CA ARG A 232 22.28 -7.48 20.15
C ARG A 232 22.67 -6.48 21.24
N LYS A 233 23.37 -6.97 22.26
CA LYS A 233 23.96 -6.14 23.30
C LYS A 233 25.44 -5.89 22.98
N VAL A 234 25.86 -4.63 22.97
CA VAL A 234 27.24 -4.20 22.78
C VAL A 234 27.64 -3.16 23.80
N LYS A 235 28.94 -2.99 24.05
CA LYS A 235 29.48 -1.93 24.88
C LYS A 235 30.20 -0.91 24.02
N PHE A 236 29.88 0.37 24.21
CA PHE A 236 30.53 1.47 23.52
C PHE A 236 30.77 2.65 24.48
N GLU A 237 31.99 3.10 24.60
CA GLU A 237 32.40 4.19 25.51
C GLU A 237 31.90 4.01 26.95
N GLY A 238 31.95 2.79 27.49
CA GLY A 238 31.50 2.47 28.83
C GLY A 238 29.97 2.35 29.02
N ARG A 239 29.20 2.52 27.97
CA ARG A 239 27.74 2.41 27.96
C ARG A 239 27.31 1.07 27.37
N GLU A 240 26.18 0.55 27.83
CA GLU A 240 25.52 -0.58 27.22
C GLU A 240 24.55 -0.10 26.13
N ILE A 241 24.69 -0.64 24.93
CA ILE A 241 23.80 -0.35 23.79
C ILE A 241 23.06 -1.63 23.42
N TYR A 242 21.76 -1.53 23.32
CA TYR A 242 20.84 -2.59 22.88
C TYR A 242 20.41 -2.27 21.45
N ILE A 243 20.87 -3.05 20.48
CA ILE A 243 20.56 -2.86 19.05
C ILE A 243 19.47 -3.85 18.67
N ILE A 244 18.30 -3.33 18.35
CA ILE A 244 17.11 -4.11 17.98
C ILE A 244 16.84 -3.90 16.50
N LYS A 245 16.51 -4.99 15.80
CA LYS A 245 16.07 -4.93 14.41
C LYS A 245 15.20 -6.12 14.05
N ALA A 246 14.49 -6.00 12.92
CA ALA A 246 13.84 -7.16 12.32
C ALA A 246 14.84 -8.27 12.02
N LYS A 247 14.44 -9.52 12.25
CA LYS A 247 15.27 -10.71 12.00
C LYS A 247 15.52 -10.88 10.50
N GLY A 248 14.48 -10.66 9.66
CA GLY A 248 14.50 -11.09 8.27
C GLY A 248 14.44 -12.62 8.16
N PRO A 249 14.54 -13.16 6.95
CA PRO A 249 14.56 -12.50 5.66
C PRO A 249 13.22 -11.95 5.21
N GLY A 250 13.20 -11.24 4.08
CA GLY A 250 11.99 -10.75 3.46
C GLY A 250 11.46 -9.42 4.02
N GLY A 251 10.16 -9.16 3.81
CA GLY A 251 9.50 -7.91 4.21
C GLY A 251 8.98 -7.88 5.65
N ASN A 252 9.30 -8.88 6.47
CA ASN A 252 8.84 -8.94 7.85
C ASN A 252 9.52 -7.87 8.71
N VAL A 253 8.74 -6.98 9.30
CA VAL A 253 9.23 -5.87 10.14
C VAL A 253 9.51 -6.28 11.57
N GLY A 254 9.09 -7.48 11.99
CA GLY A 254 9.18 -7.93 13.38
C GLY A 254 8.29 -7.13 14.33
N LYS A 255 8.60 -7.19 15.62
CA LYS A 255 7.88 -6.51 16.71
C LYS A 255 8.83 -5.65 17.55
N PRO A 256 9.43 -4.58 16.97
CA PRO A 256 10.43 -3.77 17.67
C PRO A 256 9.86 -3.02 18.88
N GLY A 257 8.60 -2.57 18.82
CA GLY A 257 7.93 -1.92 19.95
C GLY A 257 7.78 -2.86 21.15
N GLU A 258 7.38 -4.12 20.90
CA GLU A 258 7.29 -5.15 21.95
C GLU A 258 8.67 -5.51 22.51
N ALA A 259 9.69 -5.57 21.67
CA ALA A 259 11.07 -5.81 22.10
C ALA A 259 11.58 -4.72 23.04
N VAL A 260 11.31 -3.44 22.74
CA VAL A 260 11.65 -2.31 23.63
C VAL A 260 10.89 -2.42 24.95
N ARG A 261 9.60 -2.74 24.91
CA ARG A 261 8.79 -2.94 26.11
C ARG A 261 9.36 -4.07 26.98
N THR A 262 9.70 -5.20 26.40
CA THR A 262 10.31 -6.34 27.10
C THR A 262 11.59 -5.93 27.81
N LEU A 263 12.47 -5.17 27.17
CA LEU A 263 13.70 -4.68 27.81
C LEU A 263 13.41 -3.76 29.00
N ILE A 264 12.43 -2.89 28.90
CA ILE A 264 12.15 -1.88 29.95
C ILE A 264 11.33 -2.49 31.09
N GLU A 265 10.26 -3.20 30.77
CA GLU A 265 9.29 -3.68 31.77
C GLU A 265 9.70 -5.03 32.38
N ASP A 266 10.02 -6.01 31.52
CA ASP A 266 10.27 -7.39 31.97
C ASP A 266 11.72 -7.56 32.48
N GLU A 267 12.71 -7.05 31.73
CA GLU A 267 14.11 -7.12 32.13
C GLU A 267 14.55 -5.95 33.03
N LYS A 268 13.69 -4.97 33.24
CA LYS A 268 13.93 -3.79 34.12
C LYS A 268 15.20 -3.03 33.78
N LYS A 269 15.55 -2.96 32.47
CA LYS A 269 16.71 -2.19 32.02
C LYS A 269 16.45 -0.70 32.13
N LYS A 270 17.42 0.03 32.70
CA LYS A 270 17.36 1.49 32.77
C LYS A 270 17.84 2.09 31.45
N ILE A 271 16.91 2.34 30.54
CA ILE A 271 17.18 2.96 29.24
C ILE A 271 17.12 4.49 29.37
N SER A 272 18.21 5.17 29.00
CA SER A 272 18.28 6.64 29.08
C SER A 272 17.87 7.30 27.76
N LEU A 273 18.05 6.63 26.64
CA LEU A 273 17.77 7.16 25.31
C LEU A 273 17.36 6.03 24.37
N ILE A 274 16.36 6.26 23.56
CA ILE A 274 15.96 5.38 22.46
C ILE A 274 16.15 6.16 21.16
N VAL A 275 16.96 5.62 20.25
CA VAL A 275 17.15 6.14 18.90
C VAL A 275 16.47 5.20 17.92
N MET A 276 15.55 5.72 17.15
CA MET A 276 14.81 4.98 16.12
C MET A 276 15.25 5.44 14.74
N ILE A 277 15.52 4.52 13.83
CA ILE A 277 15.98 4.79 12.47
C ILE A 277 15.02 4.12 11.51
N ASP A 278 14.39 4.93 10.67
CA ASP A 278 13.38 4.48 9.71
C ASP A 278 13.49 5.32 8.43
N ALA A 279 12.94 4.85 7.32
CA ALA A 279 12.81 5.68 6.14
C ALA A 279 11.59 6.58 6.24
N ALA A 280 11.74 7.80 5.80
CA ALA A 280 10.66 8.77 5.71
C ALA A 280 10.27 9.03 4.26
N LEU A 281 8.99 9.27 4.03
CA LEU A 281 8.52 9.79 2.74
C LEU A 281 8.95 11.25 2.62
N LYS A 282 9.73 11.56 1.58
CA LYS A 282 10.09 12.95 1.29
C LYS A 282 8.90 13.71 0.69
N LEU A 283 8.83 15.00 0.97
CA LEU A 283 7.93 15.90 0.28
C LEU A 283 8.47 16.30 -1.10
N GLU A 284 7.59 16.84 -1.94
CA GLU A 284 8.00 17.36 -3.25
C GLU A 284 9.03 18.48 -3.08
N GLY A 285 10.12 18.40 -3.83
CA GLY A 285 11.25 19.34 -3.75
C GLY A 285 12.37 18.96 -2.76
N GLU A 286 12.17 18.00 -1.87
CA GLU A 286 13.21 17.49 -0.99
C GLU A 286 14.16 16.52 -1.72
N LYS A 287 15.40 16.42 -1.24
CA LYS A 287 16.39 15.52 -1.85
C LYS A 287 16.25 14.10 -1.29
N THR A 288 16.36 13.12 -2.15
CA THR A 288 16.43 11.72 -1.72
C THR A 288 17.71 11.45 -0.95
N GLY A 289 17.59 10.83 0.23
CA GLY A 289 18.73 10.49 1.10
C GLY A 289 19.12 11.56 2.10
N GLU A 290 18.36 12.64 2.22
CA GLU A 290 18.49 13.57 3.34
C GLU A 290 18.09 12.88 4.65
N VAL A 291 18.82 13.18 5.71
CA VAL A 291 18.53 12.71 7.07
C VAL A 291 17.80 13.81 7.81
N ALA A 292 16.63 13.51 8.35
CA ALA A 292 15.86 14.39 9.20
C ALA A 292 15.80 13.82 10.62
N GLU A 293 15.99 14.69 11.62
CA GLU A 293 15.84 14.33 13.03
C GLU A 293 14.49 14.84 13.54
N GLY A 294 13.85 14.04 14.38
CA GLY A 294 12.57 14.37 14.96
C GLY A 294 12.35 13.66 16.31
N ILE A 295 11.25 13.98 16.96
CA ILE A 295 10.83 13.37 18.22
C ILE A 295 9.55 12.60 17.96
N GLY A 296 9.53 11.30 18.33
CA GLY A 296 8.36 10.45 18.18
C GLY A 296 8.72 9.01 17.86
N ALA A 297 7.72 8.17 17.63
CA ALA A 297 7.93 6.78 17.24
C ALA A 297 8.15 6.68 15.73
N ALA A 298 9.36 6.33 15.32
CA ALA A 298 9.73 6.03 13.95
C ALA A 298 9.77 4.49 13.77
N ILE A 299 8.61 3.85 13.79
CA ILE A 299 8.49 2.41 13.61
C ILE A 299 7.67 2.16 12.35
N GLY A 300 8.24 1.42 11.41
CA GLY A 300 7.54 0.91 10.24
C GLY A 300 6.45 -0.10 10.61
N GLY A 301 5.58 -0.40 9.66
CA GLY A 301 4.53 -1.38 9.83
C GLY A 301 3.19 -0.80 10.30
N ILE A 302 2.32 -1.67 10.78
CA ILE A 302 0.96 -1.33 11.17
C ILE A 302 0.99 -0.55 12.47
N GLY A 303 0.17 0.51 12.56
CA GLY A 303 0.18 1.48 13.67
C GLY A 303 0.04 0.94 15.09
N VAL A 304 -0.21 -0.37 15.26
CA VAL A 304 -0.26 -1.05 16.57
C VAL A 304 1.09 -0.98 17.29
N ASP A 305 2.20 -1.19 16.58
CA ASP A 305 3.54 -1.12 17.18
C ASP A 305 3.92 0.31 17.59
N LYS A 306 3.40 1.32 16.88
CA LYS A 306 3.58 2.72 17.29
C LYS A 306 2.81 3.08 18.56
N TYR A 307 1.72 2.37 18.84
CA TYR A 307 0.91 2.57 20.04
C TYR A 307 1.58 1.98 21.30
N LYS A 308 2.30 0.88 21.17
CA LYS A 308 3.07 0.25 22.24
C LYS A 308 4.26 1.08 22.66
#